data_df4ffd94db95af704fcd89aa031a4510
#
_entry.id   df4ffd94db95af704fcd89aa031a4510
#
_cell.length_a   1.000
_cell.length_b   1.000
_cell.length_c   1.000
_cell.angle_alpha   90.00
_cell.angle_beta   90.00
_cell.angle_gamma   90.00
#
_symmetry.space_group_name_H-M   'P 1'
#
loop_
_entity.id
_entity.type
_entity.pdbx_description
1 polymer ?
#
loop_
_entity_poly.entity_id
_entity_poly.type
_entity_poly.pdbx_seq_one_letter_code
_entity_poly.pdbx_strand_id
1 'polypeptide(L)'
;MDVTVQPSEYNTLKPLLLNCERQAFLRDWGDSAFDPVGYVEAKWQTYTPGTAAGRGNYACYSSPKVDELIKAGASEPDPDRRQEIYFEMQRLIHEDAPAVFLYVPQEIEAASARVHGWEPSPDSRINLHDVWLSE
;
A
#
# COMPACT_ATOMS: atom_id res chain seq x y z
N MET A 1 15.82 -21.20 -10.69
CA MET A 1 16.07 -19.74 -10.83
C MET A 1 17.22 -19.40 -9.88
N ASP A 2 18.23 -18.72 -10.36
CA ASP A 2 19.33 -18.25 -9.52
C ASP A 2 19.01 -16.83 -9.05
N VAL A 3 18.96 -16.60 -7.74
CA VAL A 3 18.49 -15.34 -7.15
C VAL A 3 19.50 -14.87 -6.11
N THR A 4 19.98 -13.65 -6.26
CA THR A 4 20.80 -12.96 -5.28
C THR A 4 19.96 -11.89 -4.56
N VAL A 5 19.77 -12.04 -3.25
CA VAL A 5 19.08 -11.06 -2.43
C VAL A 5 20.04 -9.95 -2.02
N GLN A 6 19.67 -8.70 -2.28
CA GLN A 6 20.43 -7.51 -1.91
C GLN A 6 19.58 -6.62 -0.97
N PRO A 7 19.74 -6.72 0.34
CA PRO A 7 19.12 -5.79 1.27
C PRO A 7 19.59 -4.36 0.99
N SER A 8 18.67 -3.43 0.96
CA SER A 8 18.97 -2.02 0.67
C SER A 8 18.15 -1.11 1.59
N GLU A 9 18.71 0.00 1.98
CA GLU A 9 17.99 1.06 2.66
C GLU A 9 16.92 1.63 1.73
N TYR A 10 15.74 1.97 2.30
CA TYR A 10 14.58 2.33 1.51
C TYR A 10 14.77 3.57 0.61
N ASN A 11 15.38 4.64 1.13
CA ASN A 11 15.54 5.87 0.35
C ASN A 11 16.53 5.70 -0.81
N THR A 12 17.46 4.75 -0.69
CA THR A 12 18.37 4.35 -1.77
C THR A 12 17.66 3.47 -2.80
N LEU A 13 16.79 2.56 -2.33
CA LEU A 13 16.08 1.62 -3.19
C LEU A 13 14.93 2.26 -3.97
N LYS A 14 14.21 3.18 -3.35
CA LYS A 14 12.98 3.77 -3.91
C LYS A 14 13.15 4.38 -5.31
N PRO A 15 14.17 5.22 -5.61
CA PRO A 15 14.38 5.75 -6.96
C PRO A 15 14.59 4.64 -7.99
N LEU A 16 15.32 3.59 -7.64
CA LEU A 16 15.61 2.46 -8.53
C LEU A 16 14.34 1.66 -8.85
N LEU A 17 13.43 1.55 -7.88
CA LEU A 17 12.13 0.89 -8.09
C LEU A 17 11.23 1.73 -9.00
N LEU A 18 11.16 3.04 -8.78
CA LEU A 18 10.34 3.94 -9.61
C LEU A 18 10.87 4.06 -11.05
N ASN A 19 12.17 3.86 -11.25
CA ASN A 19 12.79 3.82 -12.57
C ASN A 19 12.76 2.43 -13.22
N CYS A 20 12.11 1.45 -12.61
CA CYS A 20 12.05 0.06 -13.10
C CYS A 20 13.44 -0.61 -13.24
N GLU A 21 14.39 -0.25 -12.40
CA GLU A 21 15.78 -0.73 -12.48
C GLU A 21 16.03 -2.01 -11.66
N ARG A 22 14.99 -2.67 -11.17
CA ARG A 22 15.07 -3.94 -10.41
C ARG A 22 14.21 -5.01 -11.06
N GLN A 23 14.74 -6.25 -11.12
CA GLN A 23 14.03 -7.40 -11.69
C GLN A 23 12.92 -7.90 -10.76
N ALA A 24 13.17 -7.89 -9.44
CA ALA A 24 12.21 -8.26 -8.43
C ALA A 24 12.52 -7.54 -7.11
N PHE A 25 11.51 -7.39 -6.27
CA PHE A 25 11.65 -6.84 -4.92
C PHE A 25 10.55 -7.39 -4.02
N LEU A 26 10.81 -7.42 -2.72
CA LEU A 26 9.82 -7.72 -1.68
C LEU A 26 9.50 -6.45 -0.90
N ARG A 27 8.22 -6.12 -0.81
CA ARG A 27 7.75 -4.91 -0.11
C ARG A 27 6.32 -5.10 0.39
N ASP A 28 6.03 -4.51 1.51
CA ASP A 28 4.69 -4.30 2.04
C ASP A 28 4.17 -2.89 1.74
N TRP A 29 2.86 -2.71 1.88
CA TRP A 29 2.20 -1.42 1.83
C TRP A 29 0.87 -1.50 2.58
N GLY A 30 0.68 -0.60 3.54
CA GLY A 30 -0.58 -0.41 4.25
C GLY A 30 -1.26 0.90 3.86
N ASP A 31 -2.53 1.01 4.18
CA ASP A 31 -3.27 2.27 4.12
C ASP A 31 -3.90 2.55 5.48
N SER A 32 -3.55 3.70 6.06
CA SER A 32 -4.03 4.13 7.36
C SER A 32 -5.41 4.83 7.32
N ALA A 33 -5.95 5.04 6.14
CA ALA A 33 -7.26 5.69 5.96
C ALA A 33 -8.42 4.69 5.93
N PHE A 34 -8.13 3.38 5.85
CA PHE A 34 -9.12 2.31 5.66
C PHE A 34 -10.02 2.53 4.45
N ASP A 35 -9.55 3.31 3.47
CA ASP A 35 -10.21 3.55 2.20
C ASP A 35 -9.36 2.99 1.06
N PRO A 36 -9.94 2.16 0.18
CA PRO A 36 -9.18 1.55 -0.92
C PRO A 36 -8.51 2.55 -1.85
N VAL A 37 -9.06 3.77 -1.99
CA VAL A 37 -8.57 4.77 -2.97
C VAL A 37 -7.10 5.12 -2.76
N GLY A 38 -6.69 5.38 -1.54
CA GLY A 38 -5.30 5.76 -1.23
C GLY A 38 -4.30 4.66 -1.58
N TYR A 39 -4.69 3.41 -1.32
CA TYR A 39 -3.89 2.23 -1.65
C TYR A 39 -3.79 2.01 -3.16
N VAL A 40 -4.93 1.96 -3.87
CA VAL A 40 -4.95 1.60 -5.30
C VAL A 40 -4.33 2.70 -6.16
N GLU A 41 -4.58 3.98 -5.85
CA GLU A 41 -3.95 5.11 -6.51
C GLU A 41 -2.43 5.08 -6.37
N ALA A 42 -1.93 4.81 -5.17
CA ALA A 42 -0.49 4.79 -4.92
C ALA A 42 0.20 3.58 -5.57
N LYS A 43 -0.43 2.41 -5.57
CA LYS A 43 0.21 1.14 -5.93
C LYS A 43 -0.03 0.67 -7.35
N TRP A 44 -1.22 0.93 -7.89
CA TRP A 44 -1.67 0.31 -9.14
C TRP A 44 -1.99 1.30 -10.25
N GLN A 45 -2.15 2.58 -9.94
CA GLN A 45 -2.28 3.60 -10.97
C GLN A 45 -0.96 3.78 -11.72
N THR A 46 -1.05 4.05 -13.01
CA THR A 46 0.13 4.38 -13.82
C THR A 46 0.92 5.52 -13.20
N TYR A 47 2.21 5.34 -13.00
CA TYR A 47 3.07 6.33 -12.35
C TYR A 47 3.13 7.63 -13.17
N THR A 48 2.84 8.74 -12.50
CA THR A 48 2.93 10.09 -13.09
C THR A 48 3.83 10.95 -12.20
N PRO A 49 5.04 11.32 -12.68
CA PRO A 49 5.97 12.12 -11.91
C PRO A 49 5.36 13.43 -11.39
N GLY A 50 5.66 13.75 -10.13
CA GLY A 50 5.17 14.98 -9.48
C GLY A 50 3.73 14.92 -8.99
N THR A 51 3.06 13.77 -9.09
CA THR A 51 1.70 13.56 -8.60
C THR A 51 1.62 12.44 -7.54
N ALA A 52 0.43 12.23 -6.95
CA ALA A 52 0.17 11.10 -6.06
C ALA A 52 0.02 9.78 -6.84
N ALA A 53 -0.34 9.86 -8.14
CA ALA A 53 -0.61 8.70 -8.97
C ALA A 53 0.61 7.80 -9.13
N GLY A 54 0.47 6.55 -8.72
CA GLY A 54 1.51 5.53 -8.86
C GLY A 54 2.78 5.78 -8.06
N ARG A 55 2.77 6.65 -7.04
CA ARG A 55 3.96 6.99 -6.21
C ARG A 55 4.63 5.80 -5.52
N GLY A 56 3.96 4.67 -5.46
CA GLY A 56 4.42 3.38 -4.93
C GLY A 56 4.26 2.24 -5.93
N ASN A 57 4.02 2.54 -7.20
CA ASN A 57 3.91 1.57 -8.28
C ASN A 57 5.30 1.08 -8.71
N TYR A 58 5.91 0.30 -7.84
CA TYR A 58 7.27 -0.24 -8.05
C TYR A 58 7.30 -1.42 -9.01
N ALA A 59 6.15 -1.98 -9.35
CA ALA A 59 6.01 -3.00 -10.37
C ALA A 59 6.05 -2.43 -11.81
N CYS A 60 6.07 -1.11 -11.94
CA CYS A 60 5.98 -0.40 -13.21
C CYS A 60 4.75 -0.83 -14.05
N TYR A 61 3.69 -1.18 -13.33
CA TYR A 61 2.44 -1.58 -13.92
C TYR A 61 1.75 -0.39 -14.59
N SER A 62 1.14 -0.61 -15.73
CA SER A 62 0.36 0.42 -16.44
C SER A 62 -0.79 -0.24 -17.16
N SER A 63 -2.00 0.15 -16.80
CA SER A 63 -3.24 -0.33 -17.41
C SER A 63 -4.24 0.82 -17.49
N PRO A 64 -4.54 1.33 -18.70
CA PRO A 64 -5.53 2.41 -18.86
C PRO A 64 -6.89 2.05 -18.25
N LYS A 65 -7.29 0.78 -18.35
CA LYS A 65 -8.56 0.32 -17.77
C LYS A 65 -8.56 0.36 -16.25
N VAL A 66 -7.47 -0.02 -15.60
CA VAL A 66 -7.31 0.08 -14.15
C VAL A 66 -7.26 1.54 -13.71
N ASP A 67 -6.56 2.41 -14.46
CA ASP A 67 -6.51 3.84 -14.19
C ASP A 67 -7.91 4.49 -14.25
N GLU A 68 -8.76 4.07 -15.21
CA GLU A 68 -10.16 4.50 -15.30
C GLU A 68 -10.99 4.04 -14.09
N LEU A 69 -10.86 2.78 -13.69
CA LEU A 69 -11.58 2.21 -12.54
C LEU A 69 -11.16 2.87 -11.22
N ILE A 70 -9.87 3.18 -11.04
CA ILE A 70 -9.39 3.92 -9.86
C ILE A 70 -10.08 5.29 -9.78
N LYS A 71 -10.13 6.03 -10.88
CA LYS A 71 -10.80 7.34 -10.92
C LYS A 71 -12.30 7.22 -10.70
N ALA A 72 -12.94 6.22 -11.29
CA ALA A 72 -14.36 5.97 -11.13
C ALA A 72 -14.70 5.64 -9.66
N GLY A 73 -13.97 4.71 -9.03
CA GLY A 73 -14.17 4.33 -7.64
C GLY A 73 -13.89 5.46 -6.64
N ALA A 74 -12.94 6.36 -6.96
CA ALA A 74 -12.65 7.52 -6.12
C ALA A 74 -13.80 8.55 -6.11
N SER A 75 -14.63 8.60 -7.16
CA SER A 75 -15.72 9.57 -7.31
C SER A 75 -17.12 8.98 -7.16
N GLU A 76 -17.24 7.66 -7.02
CA GLU A 76 -18.54 6.99 -6.89
C GLU A 76 -19.11 7.16 -5.46
N PRO A 77 -20.26 7.83 -5.30
CA PRO A 77 -20.87 8.04 -3.99
C PRO A 77 -21.71 6.85 -3.51
N ASP A 78 -22.20 6.00 -4.42
CA ASP A 78 -22.99 4.83 -4.07
C ASP A 78 -22.05 3.70 -3.60
N PRO A 79 -22.18 3.21 -2.34
CA PRO A 79 -21.24 2.25 -1.77
C PRO A 79 -21.27 0.89 -2.50
N ASP A 80 -22.41 0.44 -2.98
CA ASP A 80 -22.54 -0.86 -3.63
C ASP A 80 -21.88 -0.80 -5.02
N ARG A 81 -22.13 0.26 -5.79
CA ARG A 81 -21.46 0.49 -7.07
C ARG A 81 -19.96 0.70 -6.90
N ARG A 82 -19.54 1.41 -5.87
CA ARG A 82 -18.15 1.62 -5.54
C ARG A 82 -17.45 0.29 -5.26
N GLN A 83 -18.09 -0.60 -4.52
CA GLN A 83 -17.58 -1.94 -4.23
C GLN A 83 -17.42 -2.76 -5.53
N GLU A 84 -18.41 -2.73 -6.43
CA GLU A 84 -18.34 -3.42 -7.73
C GLU A 84 -17.15 -2.93 -8.58
N ILE A 85 -16.92 -1.61 -8.62
CA ILE A 85 -15.77 -1.01 -9.33
C ILE A 85 -14.45 -1.54 -8.77
N TYR A 86 -14.30 -1.58 -7.44
CA TYR A 86 -13.08 -2.09 -6.81
C TYR A 86 -12.90 -3.60 -7.01
N PHE A 87 -13.97 -4.38 -7.03
CA PHE A 87 -13.87 -5.81 -7.31
C PHE A 87 -13.44 -6.07 -8.77
N GLU A 88 -13.98 -5.34 -9.74
CA GLU A 88 -13.55 -5.44 -11.14
C GLU A 88 -12.06 -5.06 -11.27
N MET A 89 -11.65 -3.97 -10.65
CA MET A 89 -10.27 -3.52 -10.65
C MET A 89 -9.31 -4.56 -10.04
N GLN A 90 -9.66 -5.13 -8.87
CA GLN A 90 -8.85 -6.16 -8.23
C GLN A 90 -8.72 -7.41 -9.10
N ARG A 91 -9.81 -7.81 -9.77
CA ARG A 91 -9.79 -8.94 -10.71
C ARG A 91 -8.82 -8.70 -11.86
N LEU A 92 -8.86 -7.52 -12.47
CA LEU A 92 -7.95 -7.16 -13.57
C LEU A 92 -6.49 -7.14 -13.11
N ILE A 93 -6.19 -6.51 -11.96
CA ILE A 93 -4.84 -6.49 -11.41
C ILE A 93 -4.35 -7.91 -11.12
N HIS A 94 -5.21 -8.77 -10.59
CA HIS A 94 -4.85 -10.17 -10.34
C HIS A 94 -4.60 -10.95 -11.63
N GLU A 95 -5.40 -10.74 -12.67
CA GLU A 95 -5.25 -11.38 -13.99
C GLU A 95 -3.99 -10.90 -14.72
N ASP A 96 -3.67 -9.61 -14.63
CA ASP A 96 -2.44 -9.04 -15.21
C ASP A 96 -1.17 -9.45 -14.44
N ALA A 97 -1.32 -9.94 -13.22
CA ALA A 97 -0.26 -10.47 -12.35
C ALA A 97 1.01 -9.59 -12.25
N PRO A 98 0.90 -8.27 -11.99
CA PRO A 98 2.06 -7.40 -11.84
C PRO A 98 2.85 -7.69 -10.56
N ALA A 99 2.30 -8.45 -9.64
CA ALA A 99 2.91 -8.84 -8.37
C ALA A 99 2.43 -10.21 -7.92
N VAL A 100 3.23 -10.85 -7.07
CA VAL A 100 2.82 -12.03 -6.29
C VAL A 100 2.30 -11.55 -4.94
N PHE A 101 1.01 -11.75 -4.68
CA PHE A 101 0.37 -11.43 -3.40
C PHE A 101 0.69 -12.55 -2.40
N LEU A 102 1.53 -12.27 -1.41
CA LEU A 102 2.04 -13.29 -0.49
C LEU A 102 1.15 -13.44 0.75
N TYR A 103 1.05 -12.41 1.55
CA TYR A 103 0.29 -12.42 2.81
C TYR A 103 0.06 -11.00 3.33
N VAL A 104 -0.88 -10.86 4.25
CA VAL A 104 -1.03 -9.66 5.08
C VAL A 104 -0.27 -9.91 6.38
N PRO A 105 0.78 -9.13 6.70
CA PRO A 105 1.53 -9.33 7.92
C PRO A 105 0.67 -9.01 9.15
N GLN A 106 0.91 -9.76 10.23
CA GLN A 106 0.38 -9.42 11.54
C GLN A 106 1.35 -8.43 12.19
N GLU A 107 0.84 -7.29 12.64
CA GLU A 107 1.62 -6.33 13.41
C GLU A 107 1.72 -6.78 14.86
N ILE A 108 2.93 -6.74 15.41
CA ILE A 108 3.18 -7.13 16.79
C ILE A 108 3.74 -5.90 17.49
N GLU A 109 3.00 -5.41 18.47
CA GLU A 109 3.38 -4.24 19.25
C GLU A 109 3.61 -4.63 20.70
N ALA A 110 4.52 -3.93 21.36
CA ALA A 110 4.84 -4.13 22.76
C ALA A 110 5.08 -2.79 23.46
N ALA A 111 4.59 -2.68 24.68
CA ALA A 111 4.81 -1.53 25.52
C ALA A 111 5.36 -1.96 26.89
N SER A 112 6.12 -1.09 27.54
CA SER A 112 6.50 -1.29 28.94
C SER A 112 5.27 -1.35 29.84
N ALA A 113 5.32 -2.14 30.93
CA ALA A 113 4.26 -2.18 31.94
C ALA A 113 4.00 -0.82 32.62
N ARG A 114 4.90 0.14 32.48
CA ARG A 114 4.74 1.51 32.95
C ARG A 114 3.89 2.40 32.03
N VAL A 115 3.62 1.95 30.81
CA VAL A 115 2.79 2.68 29.83
C VAL A 115 1.33 2.33 30.08
N HIS A 116 0.51 3.34 30.28
CA HIS A 116 -0.92 3.20 30.53
C HIS A 116 -1.71 4.06 29.54
N GLY A 117 -2.95 3.66 29.25
CA GLY A 117 -3.85 4.38 28.33
C GLY A 117 -3.48 4.24 26.84
N TRP A 118 -2.50 3.40 26.52
CA TRP A 118 -2.17 3.10 25.14
C TRP A 118 -2.78 1.77 24.70
N GLU A 119 -3.37 1.77 23.51
CA GLU A 119 -3.89 0.58 22.84
C GLU A 119 -3.38 0.55 21.39
N PRO A 120 -3.08 -0.65 20.86
CA PRO A 120 -2.75 -0.81 19.45
C PRO A 120 -3.84 -0.28 18.53
N SER A 121 -3.45 0.44 17.50
CA SER A 121 -4.38 0.94 16.48
C SER A 121 -4.38 0.03 15.26
N PRO A 122 -5.57 -0.26 14.67
CA PRO A 122 -5.66 -1.08 13.46
C PRO A 122 -4.93 -0.50 12.24
N ASP A 123 -4.61 0.80 12.28
CA ASP A 123 -3.88 1.50 11.23
C ASP A 123 -2.39 1.68 11.53
N SER A 124 -1.89 0.98 12.55
CA SER A 124 -0.48 1.02 13.00
C SER A 124 -0.01 2.40 13.43
N ARG A 125 -0.92 3.31 13.76
CA ARG A 125 -0.59 4.63 14.29
C ARG A 125 -0.42 4.57 15.79
N ILE A 126 0.63 5.21 16.26
CA ILE A 126 0.85 5.39 17.70
C ILE A 126 0.13 6.68 18.13
N ASN A 127 -1.04 6.54 18.75
CA ASN A 127 -1.76 7.65 19.36
C ASN A 127 -1.36 7.75 20.84
N LEU A 128 -0.78 8.87 21.23
CA LEU A 128 -0.28 9.12 22.58
C LEU A 128 -1.14 10.14 23.37
N HIS A 129 -2.32 10.50 22.89
CA HIS A 129 -3.15 11.54 23.49
C HIS A 129 -3.50 11.26 24.96
N ASP A 130 -3.87 10.02 25.28
CA ASP A 130 -4.29 9.60 26.63
C ASP A 130 -3.24 8.74 27.34
N VAL A 131 -2.03 8.70 26.79
CA VAL A 131 -0.94 7.85 27.31
C VAL A 131 -0.20 8.56 28.46
N TRP A 132 0.04 7.82 29.53
CA TRP A 132 0.82 8.27 30.67
C TRP A 132 1.75 7.16 31.19
N LEU A 133 2.74 7.55 32.00
CA LEU A 133 3.71 6.63 32.58
C LEU A 133 3.55 6.58 34.10
N SER A 134 3.50 5.37 34.68
CA SER A 134 3.66 5.21 36.13
C SER A 134 5.13 5.31 36.54
N GLU A 135 5.36 5.68 37.80
CA GLU A 135 6.69 5.68 38.42
C GLU A 135 7.34 4.28 38.46
#